data_ce8cf27e00cef0e2b6a68f708379e547
#
_entry.id   ce8cf27e00cef0e2b6a68f708379e547
#
_cell.length_a   1.000
_cell.length_b   1.000
_cell.length_c   1.000
_cell.angle_alpha   90.00
_cell.angle_beta   90.00
_cell.angle_gamma   90.00
#
_symmetry.space_group_name_H-M   'P 1'
#
loop_
_entity.id
_entity.type
_entity.pdbx_description
1 polymer ?
#
loop_
_entity_poly.entity_id
_entity_poly.type
_entity_poly.pdbx_seq_one_letter_code
_entity_poly.pdbx_strand_id
1 'polypeptide(L)'
;MNDNPYSTRATNKQKRISSTTGALLCVILFLAAILVSLIVISVRNRAEMPDLPPDPNAPLDPSITLPAVTPNVDVLTETYDMAFLGPPAPITEPDSVTVMKDNTEIHTGDLILINRNYPFNFDFEQPQTTLYSNKNRVYQLSTISLSLNSDLVPIFDALLADFAQATGCKKVLVTSGFRSYQVQKDLYDSRVKSQGQEMADLYVALPGNSEHHAGLAIDMVIFTDGRQYYFPEYEDAAWLIEHAPHYGFILRYTEKMQEITGCASEPWHYRYVGAPHARLITEMDISFEEYHQYLQTFTWNTDRLLILEDGTTEVTDGFRLPAAGHMIYYVPAAEGDVTYIPVPPDLDYEISGDNASGFIVTVKLG
;
A
#
# COMPACT_ATOMS: atom_id res chain seq x y z
N MET A 1 -28.00 11.73 -106.17
CA MET A 1 -27.91 13.20 -105.95
C MET A 1 -28.26 13.45 -104.47
N ASN A 2 -27.38 14.13 -103.86
CA ASN A 2 -27.43 14.79 -102.56
C ASN A 2 -27.08 13.99 -101.33
N ASP A 3 -25.86 14.30 -101.00
CA ASP A 3 -25.18 14.18 -99.69
C ASP A 3 -25.88 14.88 -98.56
N ASN A 4 -25.74 14.33 -97.41
CA ASN A 4 -25.80 15.10 -96.19
C ASN A 4 -24.78 14.57 -95.16
N PRO A 5 -23.73 15.36 -94.85
CA PRO A 5 -22.76 15.03 -93.83
C PRO A 5 -23.09 15.83 -92.56
N TYR A 6 -23.31 15.22 -91.42
CA TYR A 6 -22.96 15.69 -90.10
C TYR A 6 -23.44 14.68 -89.05
N SER A 7 -22.60 13.70 -88.77
CA SER A 7 -22.71 12.89 -87.51
C SER A 7 -21.59 13.33 -86.63
N THR A 8 -21.92 14.16 -85.66
CA THR A 8 -21.02 14.52 -84.53
C THR A 8 -20.90 13.37 -83.57
N ARG A 9 -19.79 12.67 -83.59
CA ARG A 9 -19.41 11.63 -82.61
C ARG A 9 -18.91 12.31 -81.39
N ALA A 10 -19.72 12.31 -80.26
CA ALA A 10 -19.31 12.70 -78.92
C ALA A 10 -18.31 11.64 -78.39
N THR A 11 -17.05 12.01 -78.30
CA THR A 11 -16.00 11.20 -77.71
C THR A 11 -16.06 11.34 -76.21
N ASN A 12 -16.57 10.30 -75.53
CA ASN A 12 -16.57 10.17 -74.09
C ASN A 12 -15.13 9.87 -73.60
N LYS A 13 -14.39 10.89 -73.20
CA LYS A 13 -13.07 10.76 -72.60
C LYS A 13 -13.24 10.26 -71.16
N GLN A 14 -13.35 8.96 -70.95
CA GLN A 14 -13.14 8.35 -69.61
C GLN A 14 -11.67 8.59 -69.18
N LYS A 15 -11.48 9.44 -68.18
CA LYS A 15 -10.16 9.62 -67.53
C LYS A 15 -9.79 8.29 -66.85
N ARG A 16 -8.87 7.54 -67.45
CA ARG A 16 -8.23 6.40 -66.76
C ARG A 16 -7.43 6.97 -65.59
N ILE A 17 -7.88 6.66 -64.35
CA ILE A 17 -7.10 6.90 -63.12
C ILE A 17 -5.83 6.06 -63.26
N SER A 18 -4.64 6.65 -63.05
CA SER A 18 -3.38 5.91 -63.14
C SER A 18 -3.36 4.81 -62.08
N SER A 19 -2.73 3.67 -62.38
CA SER A 19 -2.68 2.53 -61.45
C SER A 19 -2.09 2.89 -60.10
N THR A 20 -1.17 3.84 -60.05
CA THR A 20 -0.55 4.38 -58.83
C THR A 20 -1.54 5.22 -58.00
N THR A 21 -2.40 6.04 -58.65
CA THR A 21 -3.42 6.84 -57.95
C THR A 21 -4.54 5.94 -57.39
N GLY A 22 -4.89 4.87 -58.12
CA GLY A 22 -5.85 3.86 -57.63
C GLY A 22 -5.34 3.08 -56.42
N ALA A 23 -4.06 2.65 -56.47
CA ALA A 23 -3.44 1.96 -55.34
C ALA A 23 -3.34 2.84 -54.07
N LEU A 24 -2.98 4.13 -54.23
CA LEU A 24 -2.92 5.08 -53.12
C LEU A 24 -4.30 5.32 -52.50
N LEU A 25 -5.35 5.43 -53.33
CA LEU A 25 -6.73 5.59 -52.84
C LEU A 25 -7.20 4.36 -52.07
N CYS A 26 -6.86 3.14 -52.49
CA CYS A 26 -7.17 1.91 -51.76
C CYS A 26 -6.46 1.84 -50.42
N VAL A 27 -5.19 2.26 -50.31
CA VAL A 27 -4.45 2.30 -49.07
C VAL A 27 -5.08 3.31 -48.10
N ILE A 28 -5.45 4.51 -48.58
CA ILE A 28 -6.11 5.53 -47.75
C ILE A 28 -7.47 5.03 -47.21
N LEU A 29 -8.26 4.39 -48.07
CA LEU A 29 -9.56 3.82 -47.65
C LEU A 29 -9.41 2.68 -46.65
N PHE A 30 -8.37 1.84 -46.83
CA PHE A 30 -8.06 0.75 -45.87
C PHE A 30 -7.62 1.29 -44.51
N LEU A 31 -6.74 2.31 -44.47
CA LEU A 31 -6.32 2.97 -43.23
C LEU A 31 -7.49 3.70 -42.58
N ALA A 32 -8.36 4.35 -43.35
CA ALA A 32 -9.57 4.96 -42.79
C ALA A 32 -10.53 3.93 -42.18
N ALA A 33 -10.69 2.76 -42.82
CA ALA A 33 -11.50 1.66 -42.29
C ALA A 33 -10.92 1.09 -40.99
N ILE A 34 -9.59 0.94 -40.88
CA ILE A 34 -8.90 0.55 -39.66
C ILE A 34 -9.13 1.59 -38.55
N LEU A 35 -8.99 2.87 -38.88
CA LEU A 35 -9.20 3.94 -37.88
C LEU A 35 -10.64 3.98 -37.39
N VAL A 36 -11.62 3.83 -38.28
CA VAL A 36 -13.05 3.73 -37.91
C VAL A 36 -13.29 2.49 -37.05
N SER A 37 -12.68 1.35 -37.39
CA SER A 37 -12.81 0.13 -36.59
C SER A 37 -12.21 0.29 -35.20
N LEU A 38 -11.05 0.94 -35.06
CA LEU A 38 -10.42 1.24 -33.77
C LEU A 38 -11.27 2.21 -32.95
N ILE A 39 -11.88 3.22 -33.58
CA ILE A 39 -12.80 4.14 -32.91
C ILE A 39 -14.04 3.41 -32.46
N VAL A 40 -14.64 2.55 -33.29
CA VAL A 40 -15.83 1.75 -32.92
C VAL A 40 -15.52 0.78 -31.79
N ILE A 41 -14.36 0.12 -31.81
CA ILE A 41 -13.90 -0.75 -30.72
C ILE A 41 -13.72 0.07 -29.44
N SER A 42 -13.10 1.24 -29.53
CA SER A 42 -12.90 2.14 -28.37
C SER A 42 -14.22 2.64 -27.80
N VAL A 43 -15.19 3.01 -28.66
CA VAL A 43 -16.53 3.45 -28.22
C VAL A 43 -17.34 2.28 -27.66
N ARG A 44 -17.25 1.09 -28.27
CA ARG A 44 -17.94 -0.10 -27.79
C ARG A 44 -17.39 -0.58 -26.46
N ASN A 45 -16.06 -0.58 -26.28
CA ASN A 45 -15.42 -0.88 -25.00
C ASN A 45 -15.77 0.14 -23.91
N ARG A 46 -16.09 1.40 -24.26
CA ARG A 46 -16.63 2.39 -23.32
C ARG A 46 -18.10 2.15 -22.95
N ALA A 47 -18.88 1.61 -23.86
CA ALA A 47 -20.32 1.36 -23.67
C ALA A 47 -20.63 0.03 -22.94
N GLU A 48 -19.67 -0.91 -22.94
CA GLU A 48 -19.78 -2.22 -22.28
C GLU A 48 -18.94 -2.30 -20.99
N MET A 49 -18.40 -1.17 -20.51
CA MET A 49 -17.83 -1.14 -19.15
C MET A 49 -18.98 -1.31 -18.17
N PRO A 50 -18.97 -2.38 -17.33
CA PRO A 50 -19.80 -2.38 -16.14
C PRO A 50 -19.44 -1.12 -15.35
N ASP A 51 -20.38 -0.56 -14.62
CA ASP A 51 -20.17 0.59 -13.76
C ASP A 51 -18.84 0.36 -13.04
N LEU A 52 -17.82 1.11 -13.47
CA LEU A 52 -16.58 1.21 -12.71
C LEU A 52 -16.99 1.52 -11.28
N PRO A 53 -16.38 0.93 -10.27
CA PRO A 53 -16.51 1.44 -8.91
C PRO A 53 -16.35 2.94 -9.02
N PRO A 54 -17.18 3.73 -8.34
CA PRO A 54 -17.27 5.17 -8.56
C PRO A 54 -15.85 5.69 -8.73
N ASP A 55 -15.61 6.29 -9.90
CA ASP A 55 -14.30 6.88 -10.18
C ASP A 55 -13.85 7.50 -8.86
N PRO A 56 -12.73 7.07 -8.23
CA PRO A 56 -12.26 7.72 -7.01
C PRO A 56 -12.11 9.22 -7.23
N ASN A 57 -12.38 9.64 -8.44
CA ASN A 57 -12.39 10.98 -8.98
C ASN A 57 -13.79 11.51 -9.35
N ALA A 58 -14.87 10.73 -9.16
CA ALA A 58 -16.22 11.24 -9.40
C ALA A 58 -16.68 12.19 -8.27
N PRO A 59 -17.41 13.26 -8.56
CA PRO A 59 -17.97 14.12 -7.50
C PRO A 59 -18.92 13.29 -6.62
N LEU A 60 -18.73 13.37 -5.30
CA LEU A 60 -19.64 12.75 -4.35
C LEU A 60 -21.08 13.29 -4.54
N ASP A 61 -22.05 12.43 -4.37
CA ASP A 61 -23.47 12.82 -4.34
C ASP A 61 -23.66 13.85 -3.22
N PRO A 62 -24.10 15.08 -3.51
CA PRO A 62 -24.30 16.11 -2.50
C PRO A 62 -25.38 15.79 -1.46
N SER A 63 -26.04 14.64 -1.55
CA SER A 63 -27.02 14.16 -0.57
C SER A 63 -26.43 13.34 0.57
N ILE A 64 -25.13 12.98 0.54
CA ILE A 64 -24.46 12.26 1.61
C ILE A 64 -24.08 13.24 2.73
N THR A 65 -24.91 13.28 3.76
CA THR A 65 -24.60 13.98 5.03
C THR A 65 -23.74 13.05 5.88
N LEU A 66 -22.47 13.44 6.10
CA LEU A 66 -21.61 12.72 7.04
C LEU A 66 -22.16 12.82 8.47
N PRO A 67 -22.27 11.71 9.23
CA PRO A 67 -22.67 11.78 10.62
C PRO A 67 -21.60 12.50 11.45
N ALA A 68 -22.03 13.36 12.37
CA ALA A 68 -21.15 13.99 13.34
C ALA A 68 -20.66 12.93 14.34
N VAL A 69 -19.35 12.69 14.38
CA VAL A 69 -18.72 11.67 15.22
C VAL A 69 -18.40 12.26 16.59
N THR A 70 -19.01 11.69 17.62
CA THR A 70 -18.52 11.80 19.00
C THR A 70 -17.62 10.59 19.27
N PRO A 71 -16.39 10.75 19.77
CA PRO A 71 -15.51 9.62 20.03
C PRO A 71 -16.11 8.76 21.15
N ASN A 72 -16.42 7.52 20.84
CA ASN A 72 -16.86 6.53 21.82
C ASN A 72 -15.62 5.85 22.42
N VAL A 73 -15.26 6.25 23.63
CA VAL A 73 -14.08 5.74 24.37
C VAL A 73 -14.39 4.46 25.16
N ASP A 74 -15.52 3.81 24.91
CA ASP A 74 -16.01 2.67 25.71
C ASP A 74 -15.87 1.30 25.03
N VAL A 75 -14.74 1.02 24.40
CA VAL A 75 -14.45 -0.36 23.98
C VAL A 75 -13.03 -0.70 24.39
N LEU A 76 -12.87 -1.33 25.54
CA LEU A 76 -11.85 -2.29 25.96
C LEU A 76 -11.76 -2.37 27.50
N THR A 77 -12.88 -2.70 28.15
CA THR A 77 -12.84 -3.22 29.51
C THR A 77 -13.59 -4.54 29.59
N GLU A 78 -13.08 -5.55 28.87
CA GLU A 78 -13.36 -6.92 29.29
C GLU A 78 -12.28 -7.34 30.27
N THR A 79 -12.67 -7.43 31.53
CA THR A 79 -11.84 -7.93 32.64
C THR A 79 -11.61 -9.42 32.42
N TYR A 80 -10.39 -9.78 32.00
CA TYR A 80 -9.94 -11.16 32.05
C TYR A 80 -9.71 -11.57 33.50
N ASP A 81 -10.32 -12.69 33.88
CA ASP A 81 -10.26 -13.28 35.22
C ASP A 81 -8.84 -13.87 35.46
N MET A 82 -8.00 -13.14 36.23
CA MET A 82 -6.60 -13.46 36.56
C MET A 82 -6.46 -14.56 37.62
N ALA A 83 -7.31 -15.55 37.67
CA ALA A 83 -7.38 -16.52 38.76
C ALA A 83 -6.59 -17.83 38.50
N PHE A 84 -5.46 -17.81 37.80
CA PHE A 84 -4.65 -19.04 37.63
C PHE A 84 -3.13 -18.79 37.58
N LEU A 85 -2.56 -17.99 38.45
CA LEU A 85 -1.11 -17.93 38.62
C LEU A 85 -0.74 -18.12 40.09
N GLY A 86 0.03 -19.16 40.39
CA GLY A 86 0.59 -19.42 41.72
C GLY A 86 1.49 -18.24 42.20
N PRO A 87 1.92 -18.25 43.49
CA PRO A 87 2.64 -17.13 44.05
C PRO A 87 3.89 -16.80 43.25
N PRO A 88 4.18 -15.51 42.99
CA PRO A 88 5.32 -15.09 42.19
C PRO A 88 6.64 -15.55 42.83
N ALA A 89 7.52 -16.11 41.99
CA ALA A 89 8.91 -16.35 42.38
C ALA A 89 9.61 -14.99 42.62
N PRO A 90 10.67 -14.94 43.45
CA PRO A 90 11.38 -13.68 43.70
C PRO A 90 11.90 -13.07 42.38
N ILE A 91 11.57 -11.81 42.19
CA ILE A 91 11.85 -11.03 41.01
C ILE A 91 13.36 -10.76 40.93
N THR A 92 14.06 -11.42 40.05
CA THR A 92 15.34 -10.92 39.51
C THR A 92 15.00 -10.15 38.25
N GLU A 93 15.43 -8.87 38.18
CA GLU A 93 15.29 -8.11 36.94
C GLU A 93 15.91 -8.91 35.78
N PRO A 94 15.27 -8.99 34.60
CA PRO A 94 15.86 -9.69 33.48
C PRO A 94 17.20 -9.04 33.16
N ASP A 95 18.23 -9.85 32.96
CA ASP A 95 19.50 -9.35 32.47
C ASP A 95 19.27 -8.54 31.22
N SER A 96 19.65 -7.27 31.25
CA SER A 96 19.54 -6.38 30.09
C SER A 96 20.85 -5.65 29.86
N VAL A 97 21.14 -5.38 28.60
CA VAL A 97 22.14 -4.40 28.20
C VAL A 97 21.43 -3.16 27.68
N THR A 98 22.12 -2.05 27.70
CA THR A 98 21.55 -0.79 27.25
C THR A 98 22.08 -0.43 25.87
N VAL A 99 21.20 -0.20 24.92
CA VAL A 99 21.51 0.37 23.62
C VAL A 99 21.22 1.87 23.65
N MET A 100 22.18 2.65 23.20
CA MET A 100 22.03 4.11 23.07
C MET A 100 21.49 4.46 21.69
N LYS A 101 20.41 5.22 21.63
CA LYS A 101 19.84 5.76 20.40
C LYS A 101 19.78 7.28 20.45
N ASP A 102 20.18 7.94 19.35
CA ASP A 102 19.92 9.36 19.16
C ASP A 102 18.41 9.58 19.04
N ASN A 103 17.88 10.61 19.70
CA ASN A 103 16.44 10.86 19.68
C ASN A 103 15.92 11.25 18.29
N THR A 104 16.79 11.66 17.37
CA THR A 104 16.40 11.86 15.96
C THR A 104 16.10 10.54 15.25
N GLU A 105 16.59 9.40 15.76
CA GLU A 105 16.29 8.07 15.20
C GLU A 105 14.84 7.61 15.43
N ILE A 106 14.01 8.36 16.18
CA ILE A 106 12.56 8.11 16.22
C ILE A 106 11.90 8.18 14.84
N HIS A 107 12.58 8.79 13.86
CA HIS A 107 12.13 8.91 12.48
C HIS A 107 12.60 7.75 11.57
N THR A 108 13.15 6.67 12.13
CA THR A 108 13.73 5.54 11.38
C THR A 108 13.06 4.21 11.73
N GLY A 109 13.12 3.26 10.80
CA GLY A 109 12.61 1.89 10.98
C GLY A 109 11.26 1.64 10.33
N ASP A 110 10.77 0.41 10.49
CA ASP A 110 9.61 -0.06 9.75
C ASP A 110 8.28 0.35 10.38
N LEU A 111 8.30 0.72 11.66
CA LEU A 111 7.12 1.10 12.43
C LEU A 111 6.91 2.62 12.53
N ILE A 112 7.62 3.42 11.75
CA ILE A 112 7.37 4.87 11.72
C ILE A 112 5.96 5.17 11.23
N LEU A 113 5.17 5.88 12.03
CA LEU A 113 3.83 6.33 11.64
C LEU A 113 3.94 7.58 10.76
N ILE A 114 3.48 7.47 9.53
CA ILE A 114 3.46 8.59 8.58
C ILE A 114 2.01 8.87 8.21
N ASN A 115 1.53 10.04 8.59
CA ASN A 115 0.17 10.50 8.29
C ASN A 115 0.10 12.03 8.37
N ARG A 116 -1.10 12.61 8.38
CA ARG A 116 -1.30 14.07 8.43
C ARG A 116 -0.64 14.76 9.63
N ASN A 117 -0.50 14.05 10.75
CA ASN A 117 0.06 14.61 11.99
C ASN A 117 1.55 14.33 12.12
N TYR A 118 2.05 13.30 11.47
CA TYR A 118 3.42 12.82 11.56
C TYR A 118 4.03 12.75 10.16
N PRO A 119 4.64 13.85 9.66
CA PRO A 119 5.28 13.85 8.35
C PRO A 119 6.53 12.97 8.33
N PHE A 120 6.88 12.49 7.15
CA PHE A 120 8.14 11.79 6.91
C PHE A 120 9.33 12.75 7.05
N ASN A 121 10.36 12.34 7.76
CA ASN A 121 11.58 13.10 7.89
C ASN A 121 12.59 12.67 6.81
N PHE A 122 12.79 13.51 5.80
CA PHE A 122 13.65 13.24 4.63
C PHE A 122 15.13 13.18 4.96
N ASP A 123 15.58 13.63 6.14
CA ASP A 123 16.97 13.46 6.60
C ASP A 123 17.31 11.99 6.88
N PHE A 124 16.26 11.13 7.01
CA PHE A 124 16.38 9.70 7.27
C PHE A 124 15.86 8.83 6.10
N GLU A 125 15.93 9.33 4.88
CA GLU A 125 15.57 8.56 3.68
C GLU A 125 16.43 7.31 3.56
N GLN A 126 15.78 6.15 3.43
CA GLN A 126 16.45 4.86 3.34
C GLN A 126 16.81 4.51 1.87
N PRO A 127 17.80 3.63 1.64
CA PRO A 127 18.17 3.17 0.31
C PRO A 127 16.97 2.54 -0.42
N GLN A 128 16.78 2.92 -1.69
CA GLN A 128 15.72 2.41 -2.55
C GLN A 128 16.29 1.51 -3.64
N THR A 129 15.64 0.38 -3.88
CA THR A 129 16.03 -0.57 -4.93
C THR A 129 14.90 -0.72 -5.95
N THR A 130 15.25 -0.68 -7.25
CA THR A 130 14.26 -0.85 -8.32
C THR A 130 13.76 -2.29 -8.36
N LEU A 131 12.46 -2.44 -8.42
CA LEU A 131 11.80 -3.75 -8.56
C LEU A 131 12.16 -4.42 -9.89
N TYR A 132 12.37 -3.65 -10.96
CA TYR A 132 12.61 -4.20 -12.30
C TYR A 132 13.84 -5.12 -12.36
N SER A 133 14.91 -4.76 -11.67
CA SER A 133 16.17 -5.51 -11.66
C SER A 133 16.11 -6.78 -10.81
N ASN A 134 15.24 -6.80 -9.81
CA ASN A 134 15.21 -7.83 -8.75
C ASN A 134 13.93 -8.67 -8.78
N LYS A 135 12.89 -8.24 -9.52
CA LYS A 135 11.61 -8.97 -9.52
C LYS A 135 11.75 -10.37 -10.06
N ASN A 136 11.09 -11.31 -9.43
CA ASN A 136 10.73 -12.57 -10.08
C ASN A 136 9.73 -12.30 -11.22
N ARG A 137 9.38 -13.30 -12.04
CA ARG A 137 8.51 -13.13 -13.21
C ARG A 137 7.03 -13.40 -12.92
N VAL A 138 6.61 -13.28 -11.66
CA VAL A 138 5.25 -13.63 -11.24
C VAL A 138 4.32 -12.41 -11.17
N TYR A 139 4.84 -11.19 -11.27
CA TYR A 139 4.07 -9.95 -11.27
C TYR A 139 4.57 -8.97 -12.34
N GLN A 140 3.76 -7.96 -12.60
CA GLN A 140 4.01 -6.89 -13.58
C GLN A 140 4.28 -5.56 -12.87
N LEU A 141 4.92 -4.65 -13.57
CA LEU A 141 5.18 -3.28 -13.12
C LEU A 141 4.57 -2.28 -14.10
N SER A 142 3.91 -1.25 -13.59
CA SER A 142 3.38 -0.16 -14.42
C SER A 142 4.50 0.65 -15.08
N THR A 143 5.66 0.76 -14.42
CA THR A 143 6.89 1.37 -14.95
C THR A 143 8.13 0.65 -14.41
N ILE A 144 9.21 0.68 -15.17
CA ILE A 144 10.50 0.07 -14.80
C ILE A 144 11.23 0.82 -13.68
N SER A 145 10.84 2.05 -13.40
CA SER A 145 11.44 2.90 -12.36
C SER A 145 10.84 2.69 -10.97
N LEU A 146 9.84 1.83 -10.81
CA LEU A 146 9.28 1.52 -9.49
C LEU A 146 10.35 0.96 -8.58
N SER A 147 10.44 1.51 -7.37
CA SER A 147 11.37 1.09 -6.33
C SER A 147 10.67 0.98 -4.98
N LEU A 148 11.28 0.24 -4.08
CA LEU A 148 10.92 0.11 -2.67
C LEU A 148 12.18 0.26 -1.82
N ASN A 149 12.00 0.41 -0.51
CA ASN A 149 13.08 0.21 0.44
C ASN A 149 13.83 -1.09 0.10
N SER A 150 15.17 -1.02 0.11
CA SER A 150 16.01 -2.11 -0.40
C SER A 150 15.81 -3.43 0.36
N ASP A 151 15.58 -3.36 1.68
CA ASP A 151 15.39 -4.51 2.54
C ASP A 151 14.01 -5.17 2.33
N LEU A 152 13.05 -4.38 1.84
CA LEU A 152 11.69 -4.86 1.58
C LEU A 152 11.57 -5.67 0.28
N VAL A 153 12.42 -5.41 -0.72
CA VAL A 153 12.29 -6.05 -2.03
C VAL A 153 12.30 -7.58 -1.98
N PRO A 154 13.20 -8.28 -1.25
CA PRO A 154 13.17 -9.73 -1.19
C PRO A 154 11.93 -10.28 -0.46
N ILE A 155 11.41 -9.58 0.54
CA ILE A 155 10.21 -9.98 1.28
C ILE A 155 8.98 -9.87 0.35
N PHE A 156 8.87 -8.77 -0.38
CA PHE A 156 7.82 -8.55 -1.35
C PHE A 156 7.85 -9.58 -2.49
N ASP A 157 9.04 -9.89 -3.01
CA ASP A 157 9.21 -10.92 -4.04
C ASP A 157 8.81 -12.32 -3.54
N ALA A 158 9.09 -12.66 -2.26
CA ALA A 158 8.67 -13.91 -1.65
C ALA A 158 7.14 -13.97 -1.54
N LEU A 159 6.48 -12.94 -1.01
CA LEU A 159 5.02 -12.86 -0.93
C LEU A 159 4.36 -13.14 -2.28
N LEU A 160 4.80 -12.47 -3.34
CA LEU A 160 4.17 -12.63 -4.66
C LEU A 160 4.56 -13.95 -5.34
N ALA A 161 5.72 -14.54 -5.03
CA ALA A 161 6.08 -15.87 -5.48
C ALA A 161 5.15 -16.93 -4.88
N ASP A 162 4.92 -16.87 -3.58
CA ASP A 162 4.05 -17.81 -2.87
C ASP A 162 2.58 -17.60 -3.25
N PHE A 163 2.12 -16.37 -3.44
CA PHE A 163 0.82 -16.08 -4.02
C PHE A 163 0.64 -16.73 -5.40
N ALA A 164 1.61 -16.56 -6.29
CA ALA A 164 1.55 -17.17 -7.64
C ALA A 164 1.63 -18.69 -7.60
N GLN A 165 2.35 -19.27 -6.64
CA GLN A 165 2.43 -20.70 -6.43
C GLN A 165 1.11 -21.28 -5.91
N ALA A 166 0.51 -20.63 -4.93
CA ALA A 166 -0.72 -21.08 -4.28
C ALA A 166 -1.94 -20.99 -5.18
N THR A 167 -2.05 -19.88 -5.95
CA THR A 167 -3.26 -19.55 -6.72
C THR A 167 -3.11 -19.80 -8.23
N GLY A 168 -1.88 -19.91 -8.73
CA GLY A 168 -1.59 -19.89 -10.17
C GLY A 168 -1.70 -18.48 -10.81
N CYS A 169 -2.11 -17.45 -10.04
CA CYS A 169 -2.31 -16.11 -10.54
C CYS A 169 -0.97 -15.36 -10.68
N LYS A 170 -0.72 -14.80 -11.87
CA LYS A 170 0.46 -13.96 -12.19
C LYS A 170 0.03 -12.60 -12.75
N LYS A 171 -1.15 -12.15 -12.34
CA LYS A 171 -1.80 -10.95 -12.87
C LYS A 171 -1.66 -9.73 -11.98
N VAL A 172 -0.89 -9.82 -10.88
CA VAL A 172 -0.59 -8.68 -10.03
C VAL A 172 0.18 -7.63 -10.83
N LEU A 173 -0.31 -6.40 -10.83
CA LEU A 173 0.35 -5.22 -11.36
C LEU A 173 0.68 -4.28 -10.20
N VAL A 174 1.97 -4.02 -10.00
CA VAL A 174 2.43 -2.98 -9.08
C VAL A 174 2.30 -1.64 -9.78
N THR A 175 1.54 -0.74 -9.19
CA THR A 175 1.23 0.57 -9.76
C THR A 175 2.02 1.71 -9.13
N SER A 176 2.43 1.57 -7.86
CA SER A 176 3.23 2.55 -7.13
C SER A 176 4.12 1.88 -6.08
N GLY A 177 5.23 2.50 -5.76
CA GLY A 177 6.17 2.16 -4.70
C GLY A 177 6.71 3.46 -4.07
N PHE A 178 8.03 3.58 -3.90
CA PHE A 178 8.64 4.82 -3.43
C PHE A 178 8.22 6.03 -4.28
N ARG A 179 7.89 7.13 -3.59
CA ARG A 179 7.59 8.43 -4.21
C ARG A 179 8.40 9.54 -3.55
N SER A 180 9.16 10.30 -4.33
CA SER A 180 9.81 11.51 -3.83
C SER A 180 8.78 12.58 -3.44
N TYR A 181 9.20 13.56 -2.64
CA TYR A 181 8.37 14.72 -2.29
C TYR A 181 7.77 15.39 -3.53
N GLN A 182 8.59 15.59 -4.59
CA GLN A 182 8.13 16.27 -5.80
C GLN A 182 7.06 15.46 -6.55
N VAL A 183 7.22 14.15 -6.66
CA VAL A 183 6.22 13.28 -7.31
C VAL A 183 4.91 13.31 -6.54
N GLN A 184 4.96 13.26 -5.21
CA GLN A 184 3.76 13.35 -4.37
C GLN A 184 3.08 14.72 -4.51
N LYS A 185 3.87 15.79 -4.58
CA LYS A 185 3.34 17.15 -4.79
C LYS A 185 2.64 17.27 -6.13
N ASP A 186 3.23 16.78 -7.20
CA ASP A 186 2.65 16.83 -8.54
C ASP A 186 1.34 16.03 -8.61
N LEU A 187 1.29 14.87 -7.92
CA LEU A 187 0.10 14.05 -7.80
C LEU A 187 -1.01 14.79 -7.05
N TYR A 188 -0.69 15.38 -5.89
CA TYR A 188 -1.63 16.14 -5.08
C TYR A 188 -2.17 17.37 -5.81
N ASP A 189 -1.29 18.18 -6.41
CA ASP A 189 -1.68 19.39 -7.16
C ASP A 189 -2.56 19.02 -8.37
N SER A 190 -2.26 17.90 -9.04
CA SER A 190 -3.08 17.39 -10.15
C SER A 190 -4.48 16.99 -9.67
N ARG A 191 -4.59 16.36 -8.50
CA ARG A 191 -5.86 15.98 -7.90
C ARG A 191 -6.66 17.21 -7.49
N VAL A 192 -6.04 18.19 -6.82
CA VAL A 192 -6.68 19.48 -6.49
C VAL A 192 -7.22 20.18 -7.73
N LYS A 193 -6.42 20.22 -8.81
CA LYS A 193 -6.83 20.85 -10.07
C LYS A 193 -8.00 20.15 -10.74
N SER A 194 -8.06 18.83 -10.70
CA SER A 194 -9.07 18.04 -11.39
C SER A 194 -10.37 17.88 -10.62
N GLN A 195 -10.32 17.85 -9.27
CA GLN A 195 -11.45 17.46 -8.44
C GLN A 195 -11.69 18.35 -7.21
N GLY A 196 -10.82 19.32 -6.99
CA GLY A 196 -10.90 20.23 -5.85
C GLY A 196 -10.13 19.73 -4.62
N GLN A 197 -9.98 20.64 -3.65
CA GLN A 197 -9.18 20.45 -2.45
C GLN A 197 -9.70 19.30 -1.58
N GLU A 198 -10.99 19.25 -1.33
CA GLU A 198 -11.63 18.26 -0.46
C GLU A 198 -11.40 16.82 -0.94
N MET A 199 -11.56 16.60 -2.26
CA MET A 199 -11.29 15.29 -2.85
C MET A 199 -9.80 14.94 -2.84
N ALA A 200 -8.92 15.92 -3.03
CA ALA A 200 -7.49 15.70 -2.93
C ALA A 200 -7.10 15.29 -1.51
N ASP A 201 -7.62 15.98 -0.50
CA ASP A 201 -7.35 15.70 0.91
C ASP A 201 -7.83 14.32 1.37
N LEU A 202 -8.88 13.80 0.73
CA LEU A 202 -9.44 12.50 1.08
C LEU A 202 -8.69 11.31 0.44
N TYR A 203 -8.16 11.49 -0.79
CA TYR A 203 -7.60 10.39 -1.58
C TYR A 203 -6.09 10.49 -1.85
N VAL A 204 -5.46 11.60 -1.51
CA VAL A 204 -4.03 11.80 -1.78
C VAL A 204 -3.37 12.44 -0.56
N ALA A 205 -2.42 11.76 0.03
CA ALA A 205 -1.66 12.32 1.13
C ALA A 205 -0.98 13.64 0.73
N LEU A 206 -0.93 14.59 1.66
CA LEU A 206 -0.17 15.82 1.49
C LEU A 206 1.31 15.51 1.18
N PRO A 207 1.99 16.34 0.38
CA PRO A 207 3.43 16.23 0.20
C PRO A 207 4.16 16.25 1.54
N GLY A 208 4.97 15.24 1.80
CA GLY A 208 5.61 15.01 3.10
C GLY A 208 4.86 14.08 4.04
N ASN A 209 3.60 13.77 3.78
CA ASN A 209 2.74 12.97 4.67
C ASN A 209 2.32 11.62 4.06
N SER A 210 3.04 11.16 3.02
CA SER A 210 2.76 9.90 2.34
C SER A 210 3.71 8.79 2.82
N GLU A 211 3.18 7.61 3.13
CA GLU A 211 3.96 6.42 3.49
C GLU A 211 4.88 5.96 2.35
N HIS A 212 4.57 6.32 1.11
CA HIS A 212 5.42 6.05 -0.04
C HIS A 212 6.79 6.77 0.02
N HIS A 213 6.92 7.84 0.81
CA HIS A 213 8.22 8.52 1.00
C HIS A 213 9.25 7.64 1.72
N ALA A 214 8.80 6.76 2.60
CA ALA A 214 9.68 5.80 3.27
C ALA A 214 10.07 4.60 2.38
N GLY A 215 9.37 4.39 1.25
CA GLY A 215 9.51 3.18 0.43
C GLY A 215 8.95 1.92 1.09
N LEU A 216 8.12 2.08 2.14
CA LEU A 216 7.48 1.00 2.89
C LEU A 216 6.04 0.75 2.45
N ALA A 217 5.51 1.55 1.52
CA ALA A 217 4.17 1.38 0.96
C ALA A 217 4.23 0.98 -0.51
N ILE A 218 3.27 0.14 -0.91
CA ILE A 218 3.15 -0.38 -2.26
C ILE A 218 1.69 -0.45 -2.69
N ASP A 219 1.39 0.07 -3.88
CA ASP A 219 0.07 -0.02 -4.49
C ASP A 219 0.04 -1.16 -5.51
N MET A 220 -0.93 -2.05 -5.36
CA MET A 220 -1.08 -3.23 -6.20
C MET A 220 -2.52 -3.45 -6.62
N VAL A 221 -2.70 -3.97 -7.83
CA VAL A 221 -4.01 -4.38 -8.37
C VAL A 221 -3.86 -5.69 -9.14
N ILE A 222 -4.97 -6.36 -9.43
CA ILE A 222 -5.02 -7.42 -10.44
C ILE A 222 -5.27 -6.78 -11.80
N PHE A 223 -4.43 -7.07 -12.79
CA PHE A 223 -4.58 -6.58 -14.15
C PHE A 223 -4.81 -7.74 -15.12
N THR A 224 -6.01 -7.82 -15.66
CA THR A 224 -6.39 -8.84 -16.63
C THR A 224 -7.41 -8.28 -17.63
N ASP A 225 -7.37 -8.75 -18.85
CA ASP A 225 -8.30 -8.38 -19.93
C ASP A 225 -8.38 -6.85 -20.18
N GLY A 226 -7.25 -6.15 -19.95
CA GLY A 226 -7.15 -4.69 -20.12
C GLY A 226 -7.83 -3.89 -18.99
N ARG A 227 -8.17 -4.51 -17.88
CA ARG A 227 -8.83 -3.89 -16.72
C ARG A 227 -8.04 -4.12 -15.43
N GLN A 228 -8.21 -3.20 -14.49
CA GLN A 228 -7.72 -3.33 -13.13
C GLN A 228 -8.88 -3.75 -12.21
N TYR A 229 -8.57 -4.64 -11.26
CA TYR A 229 -9.48 -5.09 -10.21
C TYR A 229 -8.75 -4.94 -8.86
N TYR A 230 -9.46 -4.53 -7.84
CA TYR A 230 -8.92 -4.54 -6.49
C TYR A 230 -8.95 -5.95 -5.91
N PHE A 231 -8.06 -6.23 -4.98
CA PHE A 231 -7.93 -7.58 -4.43
C PHE A 231 -9.23 -8.15 -3.84
N PRO A 232 -10.07 -7.39 -3.11
CA PRO A 232 -11.35 -7.93 -2.61
C PRO A 232 -12.35 -8.32 -3.70
N GLU A 233 -12.18 -7.81 -4.92
CA GLU A 233 -13.08 -8.06 -6.06
C GLU A 233 -12.66 -9.25 -6.92
N TYR A 234 -11.50 -9.86 -6.64
CA TYR A 234 -10.93 -10.92 -7.44
C TYR A 234 -10.72 -12.18 -6.59
N GLU A 235 -11.38 -13.28 -6.95
CA GLU A 235 -11.44 -14.51 -6.14
C GLU A 235 -10.06 -15.05 -5.76
N ASP A 236 -9.11 -15.09 -6.70
CA ASP A 236 -7.76 -15.58 -6.44
C ASP A 236 -6.98 -14.69 -5.44
N ALA A 237 -7.40 -13.44 -5.29
CA ALA A 237 -6.70 -12.47 -4.45
C ALA A 237 -7.04 -12.58 -2.96
N ALA A 238 -8.06 -13.35 -2.57
CA ALA A 238 -8.38 -13.61 -1.17
C ALA A 238 -7.16 -14.19 -0.40
N TRP A 239 -6.37 -15.04 -1.07
CA TRP A 239 -5.12 -15.57 -0.51
C TRP A 239 -4.16 -14.45 -0.10
N LEU A 240 -4.00 -13.41 -0.93
CA LEU A 240 -3.08 -12.31 -0.64
C LEU A 240 -3.53 -11.51 0.59
N ILE A 241 -4.83 -11.25 0.71
CA ILE A 241 -5.40 -10.54 1.86
C ILE A 241 -5.14 -11.31 3.16
N GLU A 242 -5.33 -12.64 3.13
CA GLU A 242 -5.13 -13.52 4.27
C GLU A 242 -3.65 -13.67 4.64
N HIS A 243 -2.75 -13.75 3.65
CA HIS A 243 -1.36 -14.12 3.88
C HIS A 243 -0.37 -12.94 3.89
N ALA A 244 -0.72 -11.77 3.34
CA ALA A 244 0.16 -10.61 3.36
C ALA A 244 0.66 -10.24 4.78
N PRO A 245 -0.13 -10.39 5.86
CA PRO A 245 0.35 -10.13 7.22
C PRO A 245 1.48 -11.05 7.68
N HIS A 246 1.57 -12.29 7.17
CA HIS A 246 2.68 -13.20 7.46
C HIS A 246 4.01 -12.74 6.85
N TYR A 247 3.96 -11.86 5.84
CA TYR A 247 5.11 -11.22 5.21
C TYR A 247 5.33 -9.77 5.70
N GLY A 248 4.56 -9.34 6.70
CA GLY A 248 4.70 -8.03 7.30
C GLY A 248 3.92 -6.91 6.64
N PHE A 249 2.98 -7.20 5.75
CA PHE A 249 2.16 -6.20 5.06
C PHE A 249 0.75 -6.13 5.64
N ILE A 250 0.26 -4.92 5.86
CA ILE A 250 -1.15 -4.65 6.21
C ILE A 250 -1.87 -3.95 5.06
N LEU A 251 -3.17 -4.22 4.91
CA LEU A 251 -4.06 -3.36 4.14
C LEU A 251 -4.33 -2.10 4.96
N ARG A 252 -3.73 -0.98 4.55
CA ARG A 252 -3.55 0.20 5.40
C ARG A 252 -4.83 1.01 5.63
N TYR A 253 -5.67 1.15 4.61
CA TYR A 253 -6.84 2.02 4.61
C TYR A 253 -8.09 1.25 4.23
N THR A 254 -8.88 0.89 5.23
CA THR A 254 -10.20 0.25 5.06
C THR A 254 -11.31 1.27 5.33
N GLU A 255 -12.54 0.97 4.91
CA GLU A 255 -13.70 1.83 5.20
C GLU A 255 -13.86 2.09 6.71
N LYS A 256 -13.66 1.06 7.53
CA LYS A 256 -13.76 1.12 8.99
C LYS A 256 -12.75 2.11 9.61
N MET A 257 -11.56 2.23 9.01
CA MET A 257 -10.46 3.03 9.53
C MET A 257 -10.48 4.49 9.05
N GLN A 258 -11.38 4.86 8.14
CA GLN A 258 -11.40 6.18 7.50
C GLN A 258 -11.52 7.34 8.51
N GLU A 259 -12.32 7.19 9.56
CA GLU A 259 -12.50 8.23 10.56
C GLU A 259 -11.23 8.52 11.37
N ILE A 260 -10.42 7.48 11.58
CA ILE A 260 -9.17 7.56 12.35
C ILE A 260 -8.03 8.05 11.46
N THR A 261 -7.89 7.47 10.29
CA THR A 261 -6.79 7.77 9.36
C THR A 261 -6.99 9.07 8.60
N GLY A 262 -8.24 9.50 8.43
CA GLY A 262 -8.63 10.61 7.56
C GLY A 262 -8.40 10.35 6.08
N CYS A 263 -8.18 9.09 5.68
CA CYS A 263 -7.99 8.65 4.31
C CYS A 263 -9.16 7.75 3.89
N ALA A 264 -9.65 7.90 2.66
CA ALA A 264 -10.64 7.00 2.11
C ALA A 264 -10.13 5.56 2.03
N SER A 265 -11.03 4.59 1.85
CA SER A 265 -10.63 3.20 1.63
C SER A 265 -9.79 3.06 0.37
N GLU A 266 -8.62 2.42 0.52
CA GLU A 266 -7.66 2.17 -0.55
C GLU A 266 -7.31 0.69 -0.63
N PRO A 267 -8.13 -0.15 -1.26
CA PRO A 267 -7.95 -1.60 -1.30
C PRO A 267 -6.70 -2.04 -2.09
N TRP A 268 -5.98 -1.11 -2.69
CA TRP A 268 -4.72 -1.32 -3.38
C TRP A 268 -3.49 -1.03 -2.52
N HIS A 269 -3.61 -0.28 -1.40
CA HIS A 269 -2.50 0.27 -0.63
C HIS A 269 -2.09 -0.67 0.51
N TYR A 270 -0.91 -1.25 0.39
CA TYR A 270 -0.30 -2.11 1.41
C TYR A 270 0.89 -1.41 2.06
N ARG A 271 0.93 -1.44 3.39
CA ARG A 271 2.03 -0.91 4.19
C ARG A 271 2.80 -2.05 4.86
N TYR A 272 4.13 -2.04 4.74
CA TYR A 272 5.00 -2.93 5.48
C TYR A 272 5.24 -2.42 6.89
N VAL A 273 5.13 -3.29 7.88
CA VAL A 273 5.31 -3.01 9.32
C VAL A 273 6.03 -4.16 10.04
N GLY A 274 6.53 -5.17 9.31
CA GLY A 274 7.09 -6.39 9.89
C GLY A 274 6.04 -7.44 10.28
N ALA A 275 6.39 -8.72 10.13
CA ALA A 275 5.43 -9.82 10.25
C ALA A 275 4.71 -9.93 11.60
N PRO A 276 5.37 -9.81 12.79
CA PRO A 276 4.67 -9.92 14.06
C PRO A 276 3.64 -8.80 14.22
N HIS A 277 3.98 -7.59 13.82
CA HIS A 277 3.10 -6.42 13.92
C HIS A 277 1.94 -6.48 12.94
N ALA A 278 2.22 -6.87 11.67
CA ALA A 278 1.19 -6.97 10.64
C ALA A 278 0.11 -7.99 10.99
N ARG A 279 0.51 -9.15 11.53
CA ARG A 279 -0.43 -10.18 11.99
C ARG A 279 -1.31 -9.62 13.09
N LEU A 280 -0.73 -9.01 14.12
CA LEU A 280 -1.48 -8.49 15.26
C LEU A 280 -2.44 -7.37 14.85
N ILE A 281 -2.00 -6.39 14.04
CA ILE A 281 -2.86 -5.32 13.51
C ILE A 281 -4.07 -5.92 12.77
N THR A 282 -3.83 -6.95 11.95
CA THR A 282 -4.88 -7.58 11.14
C THR A 282 -5.83 -8.40 12.01
N GLU A 283 -5.33 -9.17 13.00
CA GLU A 283 -6.13 -9.98 13.92
C GLU A 283 -7.00 -9.10 14.84
N MET A 284 -6.45 -7.99 15.33
CA MET A 284 -7.20 -7.02 16.12
C MET A 284 -8.16 -6.17 15.29
N ASP A 285 -8.01 -6.17 13.96
CA ASP A 285 -8.79 -5.35 13.02
C ASP A 285 -8.79 -3.86 13.41
N ILE A 286 -7.60 -3.32 13.71
CA ILE A 286 -7.38 -1.92 14.10
C ILE A 286 -6.51 -1.18 13.08
N SER A 287 -6.57 0.15 13.10
CA SER A 287 -5.70 1.01 12.30
C SER A 287 -4.26 1.00 12.83
N PHE A 288 -3.31 1.41 11.99
CA PHE A 288 -1.92 1.54 12.42
C PHE A 288 -1.75 2.64 13.49
N GLU A 289 -2.60 3.66 13.47
CA GLU A 289 -2.69 4.70 14.50
C GLU A 289 -3.10 4.13 15.87
N GLU A 290 -4.15 3.31 15.90
CA GLU A 290 -4.61 2.63 17.13
C GLU A 290 -3.57 1.64 17.64
N TYR A 291 -2.90 0.94 16.73
CA TYR A 291 -1.83 0.02 17.08
C TYR A 291 -0.66 0.74 17.78
N HIS A 292 -0.26 1.92 17.33
CA HIS A 292 0.75 2.73 18.01
C HIS A 292 0.32 3.09 19.43
N GLN A 293 -0.93 3.51 19.61
CA GLN A 293 -1.47 3.81 20.95
C GLN A 293 -1.48 2.55 21.85
N TYR A 294 -1.85 1.41 21.26
CA TYR A 294 -1.83 0.13 21.98
C TYR A 294 -0.41 -0.24 22.43
N LEU A 295 0.59 -0.15 21.56
CA LEU A 295 1.98 -0.46 21.90
C LEU A 295 2.56 0.45 23.00
N GLN A 296 2.15 1.70 23.10
CA GLN A 296 2.59 2.62 24.15
C GLN A 296 2.16 2.21 25.55
N THR A 297 1.20 1.28 25.68
CA THR A 297 0.79 0.73 26.98
C THR A 297 1.75 -0.32 27.52
N PHE A 298 2.64 -0.87 26.69
CA PHE A 298 3.62 -1.88 27.07
C PHE A 298 5.01 -1.27 27.17
N THR A 299 5.60 -1.23 28.35
CA THR A 299 6.94 -0.66 28.57
C THR A 299 7.89 -1.69 29.19
N TRP A 300 9.20 -1.44 29.07
CA TRP A 300 10.19 -2.32 29.68
C TRP A 300 9.96 -2.54 31.20
N ASN A 301 9.55 -1.50 31.90
CA ASN A 301 9.41 -1.51 33.36
C ASN A 301 8.03 -1.95 33.86
N THR A 302 7.10 -2.20 32.97
CA THR A 302 5.75 -2.67 33.30
C THR A 302 5.49 -4.01 32.61
N ASP A 303 4.37 -4.10 31.92
CA ASP A 303 4.00 -5.27 31.13
C ASP A 303 4.58 -5.17 29.72
N ARG A 304 4.96 -6.31 29.14
CA ARG A 304 5.43 -6.44 27.75
C ARG A 304 4.46 -7.33 27.00
N LEU A 305 4.26 -6.99 25.73
CA LEU A 305 3.39 -7.77 24.84
C LEU A 305 4.16 -8.97 24.28
N LEU A 306 3.61 -10.15 24.39
CA LEU A 306 4.09 -11.37 23.73
C LEU A 306 3.19 -11.72 22.56
N ILE A 307 3.81 -12.08 21.44
CA ILE A 307 3.14 -12.71 20.29
C ILE A 307 3.76 -14.09 20.13
N LEU A 308 2.99 -15.13 20.41
CA LEU A 308 3.46 -16.52 20.37
C LEU A 308 3.51 -17.03 18.91
N GLU A 309 4.15 -18.17 18.69
CA GLU A 309 4.26 -18.77 17.33
C GLU A 309 2.90 -19.07 16.71
N ASP A 310 1.92 -19.48 17.50
CA ASP A 310 0.56 -19.75 17.04
C ASP A 310 -0.28 -18.48 16.78
N GLY A 311 0.31 -17.30 17.02
CA GLY A 311 -0.35 -16.00 16.84
C GLY A 311 -1.05 -15.50 18.09
N THR A 312 -1.22 -16.30 19.15
CA THR A 312 -1.83 -15.82 20.38
C THR A 312 -0.99 -14.74 21.04
N THR A 313 -1.66 -13.81 21.74
CA THR A 313 -1.00 -12.74 22.47
C THR A 313 -1.12 -12.96 23.97
N GLU A 314 -0.05 -12.66 24.68
CA GLU A 314 0.01 -12.66 26.14
C GLU A 314 0.69 -11.38 26.63
N VAL A 315 0.49 -11.07 27.90
CA VAL A 315 1.18 -9.97 28.57
C VAL A 315 2.14 -10.56 29.59
N THR A 316 3.37 -10.08 29.61
CA THR A 316 4.40 -10.56 30.52
C THR A 316 5.12 -9.41 31.21
N ASP A 317 5.47 -9.63 32.48
CA ASP A 317 6.41 -8.80 33.22
C ASP A 317 7.90 -9.05 32.80
N GLY A 318 8.12 -9.97 31.84
CA GLY A 318 9.42 -10.32 31.31
C GLY A 318 10.18 -11.40 32.08
N PHE A 319 9.62 -11.99 33.13
CA PHE A 319 10.29 -13.03 33.90
C PHE A 319 10.14 -14.44 33.36
N ARG A 320 9.15 -14.67 32.51
CA ARG A 320 8.96 -15.93 31.81
C ARG A 320 8.70 -15.65 30.34
N LEU A 321 9.74 -15.85 29.53
CA LEU A 321 9.58 -15.75 28.09
C LEU A 321 9.27 -17.14 27.51
N PRO A 322 8.37 -17.26 26.54
CA PRO A 322 8.15 -18.48 25.78
C PRO A 322 9.42 -18.86 25.00
N ALA A 323 9.49 -20.12 24.59
CA ALA A 323 10.63 -20.63 23.84
C ALA A 323 10.72 -20.04 22.42
N ALA A 324 9.61 -19.50 21.88
CA ALA A 324 9.56 -18.92 20.55
C ALA A 324 8.44 -17.88 20.46
N GLY A 325 8.56 -16.97 19.51
CA GLY A 325 7.64 -15.88 19.29
C GLY A 325 8.35 -14.52 19.31
N HIS A 326 7.64 -13.47 19.71
CA HIS A 326 8.18 -12.12 19.81
C HIS A 326 7.74 -11.46 21.12
N MET A 327 8.63 -10.66 21.70
CA MET A 327 8.30 -9.76 22.80
C MET A 327 8.42 -8.32 22.30
N ILE A 328 7.39 -7.52 22.57
CA ILE A 328 7.31 -6.13 22.09
C ILE A 328 7.11 -5.20 23.28
N TYR A 329 7.82 -4.08 23.28
CA TYR A 329 7.64 -3.00 24.25
C TYR A 329 8.03 -1.65 23.66
N TYR A 330 7.48 -0.62 24.26
CA TYR A 330 7.70 0.77 23.92
C TYR A 330 8.67 1.43 24.90
N VAL A 331 9.56 2.27 24.38
CA VAL A 331 10.47 3.10 25.16
C VAL A 331 10.27 4.56 24.75
N PRO A 332 9.67 5.41 25.60
CA PRO A 332 9.52 6.81 25.26
C PRO A 332 10.89 7.48 25.12
N ALA A 333 11.03 8.39 24.16
CA ALA A 333 12.24 9.17 23.99
C ALA A 333 12.50 9.99 25.26
N ALA A 334 13.74 9.92 25.75
CA ALA A 334 14.14 10.67 26.95
C ALA A 334 14.23 12.17 26.67
N GLU A 335 14.19 12.99 27.71
CA GLU A 335 14.55 14.40 27.60
C GLU A 335 16.03 14.53 27.18
N GLY A 336 16.32 15.38 26.18
CA GLY A 336 17.67 15.58 25.64
C GLY A 336 17.86 14.91 24.27
N ASP A 337 19.10 14.55 23.95
CA ASP A 337 19.46 14.10 22.59
C ASP A 337 19.48 12.57 22.45
N VAL A 338 19.47 11.85 23.56
CA VAL A 338 19.76 10.39 23.58
C VAL A 338 18.78 9.65 24.48
N THR A 339 18.29 8.52 24.00
CA THR A 339 17.51 7.55 24.79
C THR A 339 18.32 6.27 24.99
N TYR A 340 18.28 5.75 26.22
CA TYR A 340 18.89 4.49 26.61
C TYR A 340 17.83 3.40 26.63
N ILE A 341 17.93 2.46 25.69
CA ILE A 341 16.94 1.40 25.46
C ILE A 341 17.45 0.10 26.07
N PRO A 342 16.78 -0.47 27.08
CA PRO A 342 17.13 -1.78 27.62
C PRO A 342 16.73 -2.88 26.61
N VAL A 343 17.65 -3.83 26.34
CA VAL A 343 17.41 -4.98 25.47
C VAL A 343 18.00 -6.25 26.10
N PRO A 344 17.42 -7.44 25.87
CA PRO A 344 18.03 -8.69 26.29
C PRO A 344 19.40 -8.91 25.62
N PRO A 345 20.45 -9.31 26.37
CA PRO A 345 21.82 -9.40 25.83
C PRO A 345 22.02 -10.53 24.80
N ASP A 346 21.23 -11.63 24.91
CA ASP A 346 21.45 -12.87 24.16
C ASP A 346 20.34 -13.18 23.14
N LEU A 347 19.45 -12.21 22.85
CA LEU A 347 18.35 -12.38 21.89
C LEU A 347 18.49 -11.39 20.76
N ASP A 348 18.04 -11.79 19.57
CA ASP A 348 17.92 -10.90 18.42
C ASP A 348 16.79 -9.89 18.66
N TYR A 349 17.03 -8.64 18.31
CA TYR A 349 16.05 -7.57 18.46
C TYR A 349 16.14 -6.56 17.33
N GLU A 350 15.03 -5.89 17.11
CA GLU A 350 14.92 -4.71 16.23
C GLU A 350 14.42 -3.52 17.04
N ILE A 351 14.90 -2.33 16.71
CA ILE A 351 14.46 -1.07 17.30
C ILE A 351 13.99 -0.16 16.17
N SER A 352 12.72 0.16 16.16
CA SER A 352 12.11 1.13 15.25
C SER A 352 11.69 2.38 16.02
N GLY A 353 11.90 3.55 15.45
CA GLY A 353 11.20 4.74 15.88
C GLY A 353 9.71 4.65 15.57
N ASP A 354 8.90 5.44 16.29
CA ASP A 354 7.46 5.57 16.05
C ASP A 354 7.09 6.82 15.23
N ASN A 355 8.09 7.63 14.86
CA ASN A 355 7.95 8.94 14.20
C ASN A 355 7.21 9.99 15.04
N ALA A 356 7.00 9.77 16.33
CA ALA A 356 6.20 10.63 17.21
C ALA A 356 6.91 10.95 18.51
N SER A 357 7.20 9.95 19.34
CA SER A 357 7.56 10.17 20.75
C SER A 357 8.50 9.13 21.35
N GLY A 358 8.92 8.08 20.59
CA GLY A 358 9.80 7.05 21.15
C GLY A 358 10.15 5.92 20.19
N PHE A 359 10.48 4.80 20.79
CA PHE A 359 11.01 3.63 20.14
C PHE A 359 10.17 2.38 20.46
N ILE A 360 9.95 1.56 19.47
CA ILE A 360 9.31 0.24 19.59
C ILE A 360 10.43 -0.79 19.47
N VAL A 361 10.54 -1.66 20.45
CA VAL A 361 11.52 -2.75 20.46
C VAL A 361 10.78 -4.06 20.24
N THR A 362 11.25 -4.80 19.25
CA THR A 362 10.74 -6.12 18.90
C THR A 362 11.85 -7.14 19.10
N VAL A 363 11.70 -7.99 20.09
CA VAL A 363 12.67 -9.04 20.45
C VAL A 363 12.19 -10.36 19.89
N LYS A 364 13.04 -11.09 19.19
CA LYS A 364 12.77 -12.44 18.73
C LYS A 364 13.10 -13.44 19.83
N LEU A 365 12.16 -14.31 20.15
CA LEU A 365 12.29 -15.36 21.17
C LEU A 365 12.53 -16.70 20.47
N GLY A 366 13.65 -17.36 20.73
CA GLY A 366 13.99 -18.73 20.26
C GLY A 366 14.46 -18.80 18.83
#